data_ee3a5da33f7088b9e3196451b0e081ae
#
_entry.id   ee3a5da33f7088b9e3196451b0e081ae
#
_cell.length_a   1.000
_cell.length_b   1.000
_cell.length_c   1.000
_cell.angle_alpha   90.00
_cell.angle_beta   90.00
_cell.angle_gamma   90.00
#
_symmetry.space_group_name_H-M   'P 1'
#
loop_
_entity.id
_entity.type
_entity.pdbx_description
1 polymer ?
#
loop_
_entity_poly.entity_id
_entity_poly.type
_entity_poly.pdbx_seq_one_letter_code
_entity_poly.pdbx_strand_id
1 'polypeptide(L)'
;MHPQSPERRRLFADQARSARPDLAQLCLLIGAEADPDLDDAGMRAARRILDRLADQLTDHLAGRLPDQAGGPLSWALALAELLGTRYGFRGRPGDYQHLRSVLLHEVLRRRRGLPILLSVVWIEVARRAGVPVHGVALPGHFVVGFGAHDEQVLANPFAGGLVLPYPDAELLVAGATGAPLVPSMLSPAGPLDIVLRVLNNIRAWAAARPERSDVALWAVELCLLLPAHSDRLHYDRAQLLVQRGDFLAGAVEIETYADALAATDEVAAVRLRQEAHGARAMLN
;
A
#
# COMPACT_ATOMS: atom_id res chain seq x y z
N MET A 1 -13.17 -15.95 -14.45
CA MET A 1 -12.27 -14.80 -14.75
C MET A 1 -13.14 -13.54 -14.78
N HIS A 2 -13.01 -12.68 -13.80
CA HIS A 2 -13.73 -11.40 -13.82
C HIS A 2 -13.08 -10.50 -14.86
N PRO A 3 -13.86 -9.84 -15.73
CA PRO A 3 -13.31 -8.82 -16.60
C PRO A 3 -12.84 -7.67 -15.69
N GLN A 4 -11.53 -7.52 -15.59
CA GLN A 4 -10.92 -6.33 -14.97
C GLN A 4 -11.54 -5.13 -15.69
N SER A 5 -12.15 -4.20 -14.93
CA SER A 5 -12.82 -3.06 -15.54
C SER A 5 -11.80 -2.09 -16.13
N PRO A 6 -11.68 -1.95 -17.47
CA PRO A 6 -10.75 -1.01 -18.09
C PRO A 6 -10.99 0.42 -17.62
N GLU A 7 -12.24 0.75 -17.28
CA GLU A 7 -12.65 2.06 -16.78
C GLU A 7 -12.05 2.33 -15.37
N ARG A 8 -12.12 1.35 -14.46
CA ARG A 8 -11.53 1.49 -13.11
C ARG A 8 -10.01 1.62 -13.15
N ARG A 9 -9.34 0.88 -14.04
CA ARG A 9 -7.89 0.99 -14.26
C ARG A 9 -7.50 2.34 -14.85
N ARG A 10 -8.30 2.87 -15.80
CA ARG A 10 -8.09 4.23 -16.31
C ARG A 10 -8.25 5.25 -15.17
N LEU A 11 -9.31 5.16 -14.38
CA LEU A 11 -9.52 6.03 -13.24
C LEU A 11 -8.37 5.94 -12.21
N PHE A 12 -7.83 4.74 -11.96
CA PHE A 12 -6.64 4.57 -11.11
C PHE A 12 -5.43 5.30 -11.70
N ALA A 13 -5.15 5.12 -12.99
CA ALA A 13 -4.04 5.77 -13.66
C ALA A 13 -4.17 7.31 -13.66
N ASP A 14 -5.37 7.83 -13.93
CA ASP A 14 -5.64 9.28 -13.92
C ASP A 14 -5.47 9.85 -12.52
N GLN A 15 -5.98 9.16 -11.50
CA GLN A 15 -5.84 9.56 -10.11
C GLN A 15 -4.38 9.52 -9.65
N ALA A 16 -3.61 8.50 -10.07
CA ALA A 16 -2.19 8.39 -9.75
C ALA A 16 -1.35 9.52 -10.39
N ARG A 17 -1.78 10.02 -11.56
CA ARG A 17 -1.10 11.13 -12.27
C ARG A 17 -1.59 12.51 -11.86
N SER A 18 -2.60 12.60 -10.99
CA SER A 18 -3.10 13.90 -10.54
C SER A 18 -2.06 14.65 -9.71
N ALA A 19 -2.12 15.99 -9.72
CA ALA A 19 -1.25 16.83 -8.89
C ALA A 19 -1.40 16.57 -7.38
N ARG A 20 -2.55 16.02 -6.97
CA ARG A 20 -2.87 15.65 -5.58
C ARG A 20 -3.55 14.29 -5.58
N PRO A 21 -2.80 13.17 -5.60
CA PRO A 21 -3.37 11.84 -5.58
C PRO A 21 -4.21 11.61 -4.33
N ASP A 22 -5.46 11.18 -4.50
CA ASP A 22 -6.34 10.79 -3.39
C ASP A 22 -6.00 9.37 -2.95
N LEU A 23 -5.32 9.25 -1.81
CA LEU A 23 -4.84 7.99 -1.26
C LEU A 23 -6.00 7.01 -0.98
N ALA A 24 -7.11 7.49 -0.40
CA ALA A 24 -8.26 6.65 -0.12
C ALA A 24 -8.89 6.13 -1.41
N GLN A 25 -9.03 6.99 -2.44
CA GLN A 25 -9.59 6.59 -3.74
C GLN A 25 -8.71 5.53 -4.41
N LEU A 26 -7.38 5.72 -4.45
CA LEU A 26 -6.44 4.75 -5.01
C LEU A 26 -6.52 3.40 -4.28
N CYS A 27 -6.54 3.40 -2.94
CA CYS A 27 -6.69 2.17 -2.16
C CYS A 27 -8.05 1.49 -2.35
N LEU A 28 -9.14 2.24 -2.58
CA LEU A 28 -10.45 1.67 -2.89
C LEU A 28 -10.51 1.08 -4.30
N LEU A 29 -9.85 1.71 -5.29
CA LEU A 29 -9.73 1.15 -6.63
C LEU A 29 -8.92 -0.16 -6.64
N ILE A 30 -7.85 -0.27 -5.82
CA ILE A 30 -7.16 -1.54 -5.58
C ILE A 30 -8.13 -2.57 -4.97
N GLY A 31 -8.98 -2.13 -4.03
CA GLY A 31 -10.01 -2.98 -3.45
C GLY A 31 -10.99 -3.50 -4.48
N ALA A 32 -11.43 -2.65 -5.40
CA ALA A 32 -12.38 -3.01 -6.47
C ALA A 32 -11.78 -3.90 -7.56
N GLU A 33 -10.44 -3.92 -7.71
CA GLU A 33 -9.76 -4.88 -8.56
C GLU A 33 -9.73 -6.29 -7.92
N ALA A 34 -9.60 -6.34 -6.59
CA ALA A 34 -9.54 -7.59 -5.83
C ALA A 34 -10.91 -8.18 -5.49
N ASP A 35 -11.92 -7.33 -5.32
CA ASP A 35 -13.28 -7.67 -4.89
C ASP A 35 -14.31 -7.17 -5.91
N PRO A 36 -14.86 -8.07 -6.72
CA PRO A 36 -15.88 -7.73 -7.73
C PRO A 36 -17.16 -7.12 -7.16
N ASP A 37 -17.48 -7.47 -5.91
CA ASP A 37 -18.69 -6.98 -5.24
C ASP A 37 -18.52 -5.55 -4.72
N LEU A 38 -17.29 -5.02 -4.71
CA LEU A 38 -17.02 -3.63 -4.38
C LEU A 38 -17.35 -2.72 -5.57
N ASP A 39 -18.58 -2.29 -5.63
CA ASP A 39 -19.08 -1.31 -6.61
C ASP A 39 -18.82 0.15 -6.17
N ASP A 40 -19.23 1.09 -6.99
CA ASP A 40 -19.10 2.53 -6.70
C ASP A 40 -19.89 2.96 -5.45
N ALA A 41 -21.01 2.29 -5.16
CA ALA A 41 -21.79 2.55 -3.96
C ALA A 41 -21.04 2.08 -2.71
N GLY A 42 -20.39 0.93 -2.79
CA GLY A 42 -19.51 0.39 -1.75
C GLY A 42 -18.28 1.28 -1.50
N MET A 43 -17.63 1.76 -2.57
CA MET A 43 -16.52 2.71 -2.44
C MET A 43 -16.97 4.03 -1.78
N ARG A 44 -18.12 4.58 -2.18
CA ARG A 44 -18.70 5.76 -1.51
C ARG A 44 -19.04 5.48 -0.05
N ALA A 45 -19.55 4.29 0.27
CA ALA A 45 -19.85 3.92 1.64
C ALA A 45 -18.57 3.83 2.50
N ALA A 46 -17.48 3.29 1.96
CA ALA A 46 -16.17 3.25 2.62
C ALA A 46 -15.64 4.68 2.91
N ARG A 47 -15.76 5.60 1.94
CA ARG A 47 -15.38 7.01 2.14
C ARG A 47 -16.20 7.67 3.24
N ARG A 48 -17.53 7.45 3.26
CA ARG A 48 -18.39 7.97 4.36
C ARG A 48 -18.02 7.42 5.73
N ILE A 49 -17.43 6.22 5.82
CA ILE A 49 -16.89 5.72 7.10
C ILE A 49 -15.71 6.58 7.54
N LEU A 50 -14.77 6.87 6.64
CA LEU A 50 -13.63 7.74 6.93
C LEU A 50 -14.07 9.15 7.35
N ASP A 51 -15.05 9.71 6.64
CA ASP A 51 -15.59 11.04 6.95
C ASP A 51 -16.21 11.08 8.36
N ARG A 52 -17.08 10.10 8.69
CA ARG A 52 -17.66 10.02 10.06
C ARG A 52 -16.62 9.83 11.16
N LEU A 53 -15.56 9.08 10.90
CA LEU A 53 -14.47 8.93 11.87
C LEU A 53 -13.69 10.25 12.05
N ALA A 54 -13.53 11.00 10.98
CA ALA A 54 -12.89 12.32 11.02
C ALA A 54 -13.74 13.36 11.78
N ASP A 55 -15.06 13.39 11.55
CA ASP A 55 -15.98 14.24 12.31
C ASP A 55 -15.88 13.95 13.82
N GLN A 56 -15.87 12.67 14.20
CA GLN A 56 -15.71 12.28 15.60
C GLN A 56 -14.35 12.64 16.19
N LEU A 57 -13.26 12.60 15.38
CA LEU A 57 -11.96 13.09 15.82
C LEU A 57 -11.99 14.59 16.06
N THR A 58 -12.63 15.33 15.17
CA THR A 58 -12.79 16.78 15.29
C THR A 58 -13.56 17.14 16.58
N ASP A 59 -14.68 16.45 16.84
CA ASP A 59 -15.48 16.65 18.07
C ASP A 59 -14.65 16.30 19.32
N HIS A 60 -13.90 15.21 19.27
CA HIS A 60 -13.05 14.77 20.37
C HIS A 60 -11.93 15.76 20.69
N LEU A 61 -11.33 16.38 19.67
CA LEU A 61 -10.30 17.41 19.83
C LEU A 61 -10.89 18.74 20.33
N ALA A 62 -12.06 19.12 19.82
CA ALA A 62 -12.75 20.34 20.26
C ALA A 62 -13.19 20.30 21.72
N GLY A 63 -13.45 19.11 22.27
CA GLY A 63 -13.81 18.92 23.69
C GLY A 63 -12.62 18.97 24.65
N ARG A 64 -11.38 19.10 24.16
CA ARG A 64 -10.17 19.21 25.00
C ARG A 64 -9.87 20.68 25.34
N LEU A 65 -9.17 20.88 26.48
CA LEU A 65 -8.69 22.22 26.84
C LEU A 65 -7.67 22.72 25.79
N PRO A 66 -7.61 24.05 25.51
CA PRO A 66 -6.74 24.61 24.47
C PRO A 66 -5.26 24.21 24.58
N ASP A 67 -4.74 24.07 25.78
CA ASP A 67 -3.37 23.63 26.11
C ASP A 67 -3.15 22.12 25.89
N GLN A 68 -4.24 21.33 25.82
CA GLN A 68 -4.21 19.88 25.59
C GLN A 68 -4.64 19.48 24.17
N ALA A 69 -5.25 20.37 23.41
CA ALA A 69 -5.79 20.07 22.07
C ALA A 69 -4.74 20.16 20.95
N GLY A 70 -3.61 20.83 21.21
CA GLY A 70 -2.57 21.08 20.22
C GLY A 70 -1.31 20.24 20.42
N GLY A 71 -0.70 19.83 19.30
CA GLY A 71 0.61 19.20 19.28
C GLY A 71 0.62 17.70 18.92
N PRO A 72 1.78 17.23 18.44
CA PRO A 72 1.92 15.90 17.85
C PRO A 72 1.51 14.75 18.78
N LEU A 73 1.90 14.81 20.05
CA LEU A 73 1.55 13.79 21.03
C LEU A 73 0.05 13.75 21.33
N SER A 74 -0.57 14.92 21.46
CA SER A 74 -2.01 15.01 21.72
C SER A 74 -2.83 14.43 20.57
N TRP A 75 -2.44 14.71 19.32
CA TRP A 75 -3.07 14.15 18.12
C TRP A 75 -2.91 12.63 18.03
N ALA A 76 -1.68 12.13 18.29
CA ALA A 76 -1.41 10.70 18.30
C ALA A 76 -2.28 9.96 19.33
N LEU A 77 -2.37 10.49 20.56
CA LEU A 77 -3.19 9.93 21.65
C LEU A 77 -4.67 9.99 21.35
N ALA A 78 -5.17 11.11 20.76
CA ALA A 78 -6.58 11.24 20.37
C ALA A 78 -6.99 10.19 19.30
N LEU A 79 -6.13 9.99 18.29
CA LEU A 79 -6.39 8.96 17.29
C LEU A 79 -6.28 7.54 17.86
N ALA A 80 -5.31 7.27 18.73
CA ALA A 80 -5.17 5.98 19.39
C ALA A 80 -6.40 5.66 20.26
N GLU A 81 -6.94 6.64 20.99
CA GLU A 81 -8.15 6.47 21.76
C GLU A 81 -9.36 6.22 20.85
N LEU A 82 -9.56 7.05 19.82
CA LEU A 82 -10.69 6.91 18.90
C LEU A 82 -10.59 5.62 18.11
N LEU A 83 -9.55 5.47 17.27
CA LEU A 83 -9.45 4.38 16.31
C LEU A 83 -9.00 3.07 16.98
N GLY A 84 -7.99 3.13 17.86
CA GLY A 84 -7.43 1.95 18.51
C GLY A 84 -8.31 1.39 19.62
N THR A 85 -8.73 2.24 20.57
CA THR A 85 -9.45 1.80 21.75
C THR A 85 -10.96 1.71 21.49
N ARG A 86 -11.59 2.81 21.07
CA ARG A 86 -13.05 2.88 20.91
C ARG A 86 -13.55 2.05 19.72
N TYR A 87 -12.88 2.16 18.55
CA TYR A 87 -13.26 1.41 17.35
C TYR A 87 -12.55 0.06 17.20
N GLY A 88 -11.46 -0.16 17.90
CA GLY A 88 -10.75 -1.44 17.93
C GLY A 88 -9.94 -1.75 16.66
N PHE A 89 -9.54 -0.73 15.89
CA PHE A 89 -8.63 -0.91 14.76
C PHE A 89 -7.26 -1.37 15.24
N ARG A 90 -6.86 -2.57 14.83
CA ARG A 90 -5.55 -3.15 15.16
C ARG A 90 -5.21 -4.28 14.22
N GLY A 91 -3.95 -4.68 14.17
CA GLY A 91 -3.50 -5.87 13.46
C GLY A 91 -3.19 -7.04 14.39
N ARG A 92 -3.00 -8.20 13.78
CA ARG A 92 -2.50 -9.42 14.42
C ARG A 92 -1.58 -10.17 13.45
N PRO A 93 -0.62 -10.98 13.91
CA PRO A 93 0.27 -11.75 13.03
C PRO A 93 -0.47 -12.56 11.96
N GLY A 94 -1.63 -13.16 12.29
CA GLY A 94 -2.44 -13.90 11.33
C GLY A 94 -3.06 -13.07 10.21
N ASP A 95 -3.07 -11.74 10.31
CA ASP A 95 -3.62 -10.87 9.25
C ASP A 95 -2.76 -10.90 7.98
N TYR A 96 -1.47 -11.23 8.06
CA TYR A 96 -0.59 -11.42 6.91
C TYR A 96 -0.99 -12.59 6.00
N GLN A 97 -1.80 -13.53 6.50
CA GLN A 97 -2.28 -14.68 5.73
C GLN A 97 -3.46 -14.35 4.82
N HIS A 98 -4.06 -13.16 4.92
CA HIS A 98 -5.31 -12.84 4.26
C HIS A 98 -5.19 -11.62 3.34
N LEU A 99 -5.53 -11.79 2.05
CA LEU A 99 -5.59 -10.68 1.08
C LEU A 99 -6.49 -9.53 1.57
N ARG A 100 -7.63 -9.85 2.18
CA ARG A 100 -8.56 -8.85 2.75
C ARG A 100 -7.94 -7.92 3.79
N SER A 101 -6.81 -8.29 4.38
CA SER A 101 -6.11 -7.45 5.36
C SER A 101 -5.27 -6.33 4.73
N VAL A 102 -5.16 -6.33 3.39
CA VAL A 102 -4.48 -5.31 2.59
C VAL A 102 -5.45 -4.59 1.63
N LEU A 103 -6.77 -4.69 1.86
CA LEU A 103 -7.83 -4.03 1.10
C LEU A 103 -8.57 -3.03 1.99
N LEU A 104 -8.60 -1.74 1.63
CA LEU A 104 -9.09 -0.67 2.50
C LEU A 104 -10.55 -0.86 2.94
N HIS A 105 -11.48 -1.20 2.03
CA HIS A 105 -12.88 -1.44 2.37
C HIS A 105 -13.06 -2.57 3.40
N GLU A 106 -12.28 -3.64 3.28
CA GLU A 106 -12.26 -4.75 4.21
C GLU A 106 -11.66 -4.38 5.57
N VAL A 107 -10.60 -3.57 5.57
CA VAL A 107 -9.99 -3.06 6.81
C VAL A 107 -10.99 -2.15 7.56
N LEU A 108 -11.69 -1.27 6.86
CA LEU A 108 -12.74 -0.42 7.46
C LEU A 108 -13.89 -1.24 8.04
N ARG A 109 -14.34 -2.28 7.33
CA ARG A 109 -15.42 -3.16 7.77
C ARG A 109 -15.02 -4.01 8.98
N ARG A 110 -13.83 -4.61 8.95
CA ARG A 110 -13.34 -5.59 9.93
C ARG A 110 -12.59 -4.96 11.10
N ARG A 111 -12.13 -3.70 10.93
CA ARG A 111 -11.26 -2.99 11.87
C ARG A 111 -9.93 -3.72 12.13
N ARG A 112 -9.50 -4.50 11.15
CA ARG A 112 -8.29 -5.32 11.17
C ARG A 112 -7.60 -5.30 9.82
N GLY A 113 -6.27 -5.17 9.83
CA GLY A 113 -5.48 -5.12 8.61
C GLY A 113 -3.98 -5.16 8.85
N LEU A 114 -3.24 -5.09 7.76
CA LEU A 114 -1.78 -4.93 7.79
C LEU A 114 -1.39 -3.52 8.25
N PRO A 115 -0.14 -3.34 8.75
CA PRO A 115 0.35 -2.04 9.22
C PRO A 115 0.08 -0.90 8.24
N ILE A 116 0.34 -1.12 6.93
CA ILE A 116 0.17 -0.11 5.88
C ILE A 116 -1.28 0.36 5.76
N LEU A 117 -2.27 -0.55 5.72
CA LEU A 117 -3.68 -0.18 5.55
C LEU A 117 -4.30 0.41 6.82
N LEU A 118 -3.88 -0.04 7.98
CA LEU A 118 -4.24 0.61 9.23
C LEU A 118 -3.67 2.04 9.27
N SER A 119 -2.42 2.24 8.83
CA SER A 119 -1.83 3.58 8.72
C SER A 119 -2.58 4.45 7.70
N VAL A 120 -3.03 3.90 6.57
CA VAL A 120 -3.90 4.63 5.63
C VAL A 120 -5.18 5.12 6.31
N VAL A 121 -5.83 4.29 7.15
CA VAL A 121 -7.01 4.73 7.92
C VAL A 121 -6.67 5.89 8.86
N TRP A 122 -5.54 5.81 9.61
CA TRP A 122 -5.07 6.90 10.49
C TRP A 122 -4.79 8.17 9.72
N ILE A 123 -4.05 8.08 8.61
CA ILE A 123 -3.72 9.22 7.74
C ILE A 123 -4.99 9.88 7.20
N GLU A 124 -5.91 9.09 6.68
CA GLU A 124 -7.11 9.61 6.03
C GLU A 124 -8.09 10.24 7.03
N VAL A 125 -8.22 9.68 8.22
CA VAL A 125 -9.05 10.26 9.30
C VAL A 125 -8.41 11.54 9.83
N ALA A 126 -7.13 11.53 10.16
CA ALA A 126 -6.41 12.70 10.67
C ALA A 126 -6.41 13.86 9.65
N ARG A 127 -6.09 13.55 8.37
CA ARG A 127 -6.06 14.56 7.30
C ARG A 127 -7.44 15.24 7.10
N ARG A 128 -8.54 14.48 7.15
CA ARG A 128 -9.90 15.03 7.05
C ARG A 128 -10.27 15.89 8.24
N ALA A 129 -9.76 15.57 9.44
CA ALA A 129 -9.93 16.36 10.65
C ALA A 129 -8.97 17.56 10.74
N GLY A 130 -8.15 17.81 9.69
CA GLY A 130 -7.17 18.91 9.68
C GLY A 130 -5.95 18.68 10.57
N VAL A 131 -5.69 17.46 11.01
CA VAL A 131 -4.54 17.11 11.85
C VAL A 131 -3.32 16.80 10.95
N PRO A 132 -2.16 17.47 11.16
CA PRO A 132 -0.93 17.17 10.45
C PRO A 132 -0.43 15.75 10.74
N VAL A 133 -0.46 14.92 9.71
CA VAL A 133 -0.09 13.50 9.77
C VAL A 133 0.55 13.06 8.47
N HIS A 134 1.47 12.13 8.54
CA HIS A 134 2.09 11.49 7.38
C HIS A 134 2.41 10.02 7.65
N GLY A 135 2.59 9.25 6.59
CA GLY A 135 3.08 7.87 6.69
C GLY A 135 4.59 7.83 6.86
N VAL A 136 5.09 6.88 7.62
CA VAL A 136 6.53 6.62 7.78
C VAL A 136 6.81 5.16 7.42
N ALA A 137 7.58 4.97 6.34
CA ALA A 137 7.86 3.68 5.73
C ALA A 137 9.11 3.03 6.35
N LEU A 138 9.02 2.58 7.59
CA LEU A 138 10.11 1.84 8.22
C LEU A 138 10.36 0.50 7.50
N PRO A 139 11.63 0.05 7.41
CA PRO A 139 11.94 -1.31 6.99
C PRO A 139 11.18 -2.35 7.81
N GLY A 140 10.51 -3.27 7.14
CA GLY A 140 9.70 -4.32 7.78
C GLY A 140 8.39 -3.84 8.43
N HIS A 141 8.19 -2.53 8.62
CA HIS A 141 6.99 -1.99 9.27
C HIS A 141 6.51 -0.69 8.62
N PHE A 142 5.27 -0.27 8.91
CA PHE A 142 4.73 1.01 8.48
C PHE A 142 3.99 1.66 9.64
N VAL A 143 4.32 2.91 9.94
CA VAL A 143 3.76 3.68 11.06
C VAL A 143 3.28 5.03 10.58
N VAL A 144 2.72 5.85 11.48
CA VAL A 144 2.33 7.24 11.21
C VAL A 144 3.14 8.19 12.06
N GLY A 145 3.50 9.35 11.47
CA GLY A 145 4.15 10.46 12.14
C GLY A 145 3.22 11.66 12.26
N PHE A 146 3.26 12.35 13.38
CA PHE A 146 2.48 13.56 13.68
C PHE A 146 3.43 14.72 13.92
N GLY A 147 3.15 15.88 13.32
CA GLY A 147 3.97 17.08 13.46
C GLY A 147 5.06 17.21 12.40
N ALA A 148 6.01 18.11 12.63
CA ALA A 148 7.14 18.33 11.75
C ALA A 148 8.13 17.15 11.84
N HIS A 149 8.87 16.93 10.73
CA HIS A 149 9.73 15.74 10.57
C HIS A 149 10.79 15.59 11.68
N ASP A 150 11.36 16.66 12.13
CA ASP A 150 12.41 16.72 13.17
C ASP A 150 11.90 16.57 14.61
N GLU A 151 10.61 16.86 14.84
CA GLU A 151 9.95 16.77 16.14
C GLU A 151 8.72 15.84 16.11
N GLN A 152 8.65 14.96 15.14
CA GLN A 152 7.49 14.10 14.95
C GLN A 152 7.32 13.07 16.08
N VAL A 153 6.07 12.85 16.46
CA VAL A 153 5.67 11.73 17.32
C VAL A 153 5.22 10.58 16.43
N LEU A 154 5.85 9.42 16.57
CA LEU A 154 5.46 8.22 15.86
C LEU A 154 4.38 7.45 16.62
N ALA A 155 3.43 6.88 15.89
CA ALA A 155 2.45 5.96 16.45
C ALA A 155 2.31 4.71 15.56
N ASN A 156 2.01 3.57 16.18
CA ASN A 156 1.89 2.28 15.52
C ASN A 156 0.42 1.84 15.40
N PRO A 157 -0.26 2.06 14.27
CA PRO A 157 -1.64 1.65 14.05
C PRO A 157 -1.87 0.14 14.19
N PHE A 158 -0.86 -0.68 13.85
CA PHE A 158 -0.94 -2.13 14.00
C PHE A 158 -1.10 -2.56 15.47
N ALA A 159 -0.49 -1.81 16.38
CA ALA A 159 -0.64 -1.95 17.82
C ALA A 159 -1.76 -1.07 18.41
N GLY A 160 -2.77 -0.68 17.60
CA GLY A 160 -3.88 0.18 18.04
C GLY A 160 -3.50 1.65 18.24
N GLY A 161 -2.45 2.12 17.61
CA GLY A 161 -2.02 3.52 17.68
C GLY A 161 -1.12 3.83 18.88
N LEU A 162 -0.52 2.82 19.50
CA LEU A 162 0.46 3.07 20.58
C LEU A 162 1.57 4.00 20.07
N VAL A 163 1.90 5.00 20.87
CA VAL A 163 3.07 5.86 20.62
C VAL A 163 4.32 5.00 20.57
N LEU A 164 5.14 5.24 19.56
CA LEU A 164 6.36 4.50 19.28
C LEU A 164 7.56 5.42 19.57
N PRO A 165 8.19 5.30 20.74
CA PRO A 165 9.42 6.03 21.05
C PRO A 165 10.55 5.68 20.09
N TYR A 166 11.50 6.61 19.88
CA TYR A 166 12.62 6.38 18.98
C TYR A 166 13.40 5.08 19.25
N PRO A 167 13.72 4.71 20.50
CA PRO A 167 14.40 3.44 20.80
C PRO A 167 13.61 2.21 20.34
N ASP A 168 12.28 2.25 20.46
CA ASP A 168 11.42 1.15 20.01
C ASP A 168 11.34 1.07 18.48
N ALA A 169 11.35 2.22 17.79
CA ALA A 169 11.45 2.27 16.34
C ALA A 169 12.81 1.71 15.85
N GLU A 170 13.88 2.02 16.56
CA GLU A 170 15.22 1.49 16.27
C GLU A 170 15.26 -0.04 16.42
N LEU A 171 14.67 -0.59 17.47
CA LEU A 171 14.54 -2.04 17.66
C LEU A 171 13.74 -2.72 16.54
N LEU A 172 12.64 -2.10 16.07
CA LEU A 172 11.87 -2.62 14.93
C LEU A 172 12.70 -2.66 13.65
N VAL A 173 13.45 -1.60 13.35
CA VAL A 173 14.30 -1.53 12.16
C VAL A 173 15.48 -2.51 12.28
N ALA A 174 16.15 -2.56 13.40
CA ALA A 174 17.25 -3.48 13.62
C ALA A 174 16.80 -4.94 13.51
N GLY A 175 15.63 -5.28 14.04
CA GLY A 175 15.04 -6.62 13.93
C GLY A 175 14.69 -7.01 12.48
N ALA A 176 14.36 -6.04 11.63
CA ALA A 176 14.00 -6.29 10.23
C ALA A 176 15.21 -6.31 9.28
N THR A 177 16.26 -5.53 9.57
CA THR A 177 17.37 -5.28 8.63
C THR A 177 18.74 -5.69 9.16
N GLY A 178 18.88 -5.85 10.47
CA GLY A 178 20.18 -5.98 11.15
C GLY A 178 20.99 -4.66 11.22
N ALA A 179 20.41 -3.54 10.75
CA ALA A 179 21.06 -2.23 10.68
C ALA A 179 20.37 -1.19 11.60
N PRO A 180 21.07 -0.13 12.02
CA PRO A 180 20.48 0.91 12.85
C PRO A 180 19.44 1.75 12.06
N LEU A 181 18.53 2.37 12.80
CA LEU A 181 17.61 3.36 12.27
C LEU A 181 18.40 4.64 11.89
N VAL A 182 18.23 5.09 10.65
CA VAL A 182 18.81 6.33 10.16
C VAL A 182 17.72 7.38 9.89
N PRO A 183 18.02 8.69 10.03
CA PRO A 183 17.01 9.77 9.89
C PRO A 183 16.22 9.72 8.59
N SER A 184 16.84 9.32 7.47
CA SER A 184 16.15 9.21 6.18
C SER A 184 15.01 8.17 6.16
N MET A 185 15.04 7.16 7.04
CA MET A 185 13.97 6.18 7.18
C MET A 185 12.71 6.75 7.86
N LEU A 186 12.83 7.92 8.50
CA LEU A 186 11.75 8.63 9.17
C LEU A 186 11.06 9.66 8.26
N SER A 187 11.52 9.78 7.01
CA SER A 187 10.97 10.74 6.06
C SER A 187 9.49 10.44 5.73
N PRO A 188 8.67 11.48 5.54
CA PRO A 188 7.28 11.31 5.13
C PRO A 188 7.15 10.56 3.80
N ALA A 189 6.34 9.51 3.80
CA ALA A 189 5.99 8.78 2.58
C ALA A 189 4.85 9.50 1.84
N GLY A 190 5.02 9.72 0.54
CA GLY A 190 4.00 10.28 -0.34
C GLY A 190 2.85 9.30 -0.61
N PRO A 191 1.70 9.80 -1.09
CA PRO A 191 0.55 8.94 -1.40
C PRO A 191 0.88 7.81 -2.37
N LEU A 192 1.70 8.05 -3.39
CA LEU A 192 2.08 7.02 -4.38
C LEU A 192 3.05 6.00 -3.80
N ASP A 193 3.96 6.40 -2.89
CA ASP A 193 4.85 5.48 -2.19
C ASP A 193 4.04 4.51 -1.31
N ILE A 194 2.99 5.03 -0.65
CA ILE A 194 2.07 4.23 0.15
C ILE A 194 1.31 3.25 -0.75
N VAL A 195 0.77 3.71 -1.88
CA VAL A 195 0.06 2.87 -2.86
C VAL A 195 0.97 1.77 -3.41
N LEU A 196 2.20 2.10 -3.80
CA LEU A 196 3.19 1.12 -4.27
C LEU A 196 3.47 0.08 -3.18
N ARG A 197 3.60 0.50 -1.92
CA ARG A 197 3.82 -0.44 -0.81
C ARG A 197 2.60 -1.33 -0.55
N VAL A 198 1.37 -0.82 -0.72
CA VAL A 198 0.15 -1.64 -0.68
C VAL A 198 0.18 -2.71 -1.77
N LEU A 199 0.47 -2.33 -3.01
CA LEU A 199 0.58 -3.27 -4.13
C LEU A 199 1.70 -4.29 -3.93
N ASN A 200 2.86 -3.88 -3.40
CA ASN A 200 3.96 -4.80 -3.07
C ASN A 200 3.58 -5.81 -1.97
N ASN A 201 2.78 -5.42 -0.96
CA ASN A 201 2.25 -6.36 0.02
C ASN A 201 1.30 -7.39 -0.64
N ILE A 202 0.47 -6.96 -1.60
CA ILE A 202 -0.40 -7.86 -2.37
C ILE A 202 0.44 -8.83 -3.20
N ARG A 203 1.46 -8.33 -3.90
CA ARG A 203 2.39 -9.15 -4.70
C ARG A 203 3.10 -10.17 -3.83
N ALA A 204 3.64 -9.76 -2.68
CA ALA A 204 4.30 -10.67 -1.73
C ALA A 204 3.34 -11.73 -1.18
N TRP A 205 2.08 -11.35 -0.89
CA TRP A 205 1.05 -12.30 -0.47
C TRP A 205 0.73 -13.33 -1.57
N ALA A 206 0.62 -12.89 -2.82
CA ALA A 206 0.34 -13.75 -3.97
C ALA A 206 1.54 -14.64 -4.36
N ALA A 207 2.77 -14.14 -4.25
CA ALA A 207 3.99 -14.90 -4.55
C ALA A 207 4.14 -16.16 -3.69
N ALA A 208 3.63 -16.14 -2.46
CA ALA A 208 3.58 -17.30 -1.58
C ALA A 208 2.43 -18.29 -1.92
N ARG A 209 1.64 -18.01 -2.98
CA ARG A 209 0.42 -18.75 -3.36
C ARG A 209 0.33 -18.88 -4.89
N PRO A 210 1.01 -19.85 -5.49
CA PRO A 210 1.03 -20.03 -6.96
C PRO A 210 -0.36 -20.13 -7.60
N GLU A 211 -1.33 -20.66 -6.86
CA GLU A 211 -2.75 -20.74 -7.26
C GLU A 211 -3.42 -19.35 -7.37
N ARG A 212 -2.77 -18.31 -6.85
CA ARG A 212 -3.24 -16.91 -6.89
C ARG A 212 -2.38 -16.05 -7.82
N SER A 213 -1.85 -16.65 -8.87
CA SER A 213 -1.14 -15.92 -9.94
C SER A 213 -2.00 -14.84 -10.62
N ASP A 214 -3.33 -15.00 -10.56
CA ASP A 214 -4.30 -13.96 -10.96
C ASP A 214 -4.11 -12.67 -10.16
N VAL A 215 -3.97 -12.78 -8.84
CA VAL A 215 -3.74 -11.63 -7.94
C VAL A 215 -2.36 -11.02 -8.16
N ALA A 216 -1.33 -11.86 -8.35
CA ALA A 216 0.00 -11.38 -8.67
C ALA A 216 0.00 -10.54 -9.96
N LEU A 217 -0.69 -11.02 -10.99
CA LEU A 217 -0.75 -10.36 -12.30
C LEU A 217 -1.42 -8.99 -12.22
N TRP A 218 -2.66 -8.89 -11.70
CA TRP A 218 -3.32 -7.59 -11.64
C TRP A 218 -2.59 -6.60 -10.72
N ALA A 219 -1.91 -7.07 -9.64
CA ALA A 219 -1.17 -6.19 -8.76
C ALA A 219 0.07 -5.61 -9.46
N VAL A 220 0.79 -6.39 -10.28
CA VAL A 220 1.88 -5.89 -11.13
C VAL A 220 1.34 -4.91 -12.18
N GLU A 221 0.20 -5.21 -12.81
CA GLU A 221 -0.42 -4.32 -13.79
C GLU A 221 -0.83 -2.98 -13.20
N LEU A 222 -1.34 -2.93 -11.97
CA LEU A 222 -1.57 -1.66 -11.28
C LEU A 222 -0.27 -0.92 -10.93
N CYS A 223 0.81 -1.63 -10.56
CA CYS A 223 2.12 -1.00 -10.38
C CYS A 223 2.60 -0.30 -11.66
N LEU A 224 2.41 -0.93 -12.82
CA LEU A 224 2.76 -0.36 -14.13
C LEU A 224 1.94 0.88 -14.51
N LEU A 225 0.79 1.12 -13.90
CA LEU A 225 0.00 2.32 -14.09
C LEU A 225 0.48 3.53 -13.27
N LEU A 226 1.36 3.32 -12.28
CA LEU A 226 1.95 4.41 -11.50
C LEU A 226 2.93 5.23 -12.34
N PRO A 227 3.01 6.56 -12.13
CA PRO A 227 3.87 7.44 -12.93
C PRO A 227 5.36 7.07 -12.91
N ALA A 228 5.83 6.55 -11.78
CA ALA A 228 7.21 6.08 -11.62
C ALA A 228 7.20 4.61 -11.21
N HIS A 229 7.74 3.77 -12.07
CA HIS A 229 7.87 2.34 -11.82
C HIS A 229 9.20 1.81 -12.40
N SER A 230 9.65 0.68 -11.89
CA SER A 230 10.84 0.01 -12.40
C SER A 230 10.49 -0.78 -13.66
N ASP A 231 11.36 -0.71 -14.68
CA ASP A 231 11.25 -1.51 -15.91
C ASP A 231 11.21 -3.03 -15.61
N ARG A 232 11.76 -3.45 -14.48
CA ARG A 232 11.69 -4.82 -13.98
C ARG A 232 10.26 -5.34 -13.84
N LEU A 233 9.28 -4.45 -13.61
CA LEU A 233 7.88 -4.85 -13.51
C LEU A 233 7.31 -5.42 -14.81
N HIS A 234 7.81 -4.99 -15.97
CA HIS A 234 7.45 -5.60 -17.26
C HIS A 234 7.90 -7.05 -17.33
N TYR A 235 9.11 -7.34 -16.88
CA TYR A 235 9.60 -8.72 -16.79
C TYR A 235 8.83 -9.56 -15.78
N ASP A 236 8.53 -9.01 -14.59
CA ASP A 236 7.71 -9.69 -13.58
C ASP A 236 6.30 -10.03 -14.13
N ARG A 237 5.70 -9.11 -14.91
CA ARG A 237 4.43 -9.35 -15.61
C ARG A 237 4.55 -10.46 -16.65
N ALA A 238 5.59 -10.38 -17.47
CA ALA A 238 5.85 -11.37 -18.52
C ALA A 238 5.98 -12.80 -17.95
N GLN A 239 6.71 -12.96 -16.86
CA GLN A 239 6.83 -14.27 -16.18
C GLN A 239 5.48 -14.78 -15.67
N LEU A 240 4.62 -13.90 -15.13
CA LEU A 240 3.28 -14.28 -14.70
C LEU A 240 2.38 -14.67 -15.87
N LEU A 241 2.49 -14.02 -17.04
CA LEU A 241 1.80 -14.40 -18.26
C LEU A 241 2.20 -15.81 -18.72
N VAL A 242 3.51 -16.08 -18.76
CA VAL A 242 4.03 -17.41 -19.09
C VAL A 242 3.53 -18.48 -18.11
N GLN A 243 3.61 -18.20 -16.82
CA GLN A 243 3.11 -19.11 -15.78
C GLN A 243 1.62 -19.43 -15.94
N ARG A 244 0.83 -18.51 -16.48
CA ARG A 244 -0.62 -18.64 -16.71
C ARG A 244 -0.97 -19.24 -18.06
N GLY A 245 0.02 -19.59 -18.89
CA GLY A 245 -0.16 -20.17 -20.20
C GLY A 245 -0.29 -19.16 -21.34
N ASP A 246 -0.17 -17.88 -21.09
CA ASP A 246 -0.12 -16.84 -22.14
C ASP A 246 1.33 -16.67 -22.62
N PHE A 247 1.83 -17.74 -23.24
CA PHE A 247 3.23 -17.87 -23.64
C PHE A 247 3.64 -16.83 -24.67
N LEU A 248 2.74 -16.48 -25.59
CA LEU A 248 3.07 -15.52 -26.66
C LEU A 248 3.21 -14.11 -26.10
N ALA A 249 2.23 -13.64 -25.30
CA ALA A 249 2.30 -12.32 -24.68
C ALA A 249 3.50 -12.21 -23.73
N GLY A 250 3.74 -13.23 -22.92
CA GLY A 250 4.89 -13.28 -22.04
C GLY A 250 6.23 -13.22 -22.79
N ALA A 251 6.37 -13.98 -23.88
CA ALA A 251 7.59 -13.98 -24.70
C ALA A 251 7.85 -12.61 -25.33
N VAL A 252 6.82 -11.93 -25.85
CA VAL A 252 6.95 -10.59 -26.44
C VAL A 252 7.43 -9.57 -25.40
N GLU A 253 6.87 -9.60 -24.17
CA GLU A 253 7.29 -8.70 -23.11
C GLU A 253 8.71 -8.99 -22.60
N ILE A 254 9.11 -10.27 -22.50
CA ILE A 254 10.50 -10.63 -22.14
C ILE A 254 11.48 -10.05 -23.17
N GLU A 255 11.17 -10.19 -24.48
CA GLU A 255 12.01 -9.60 -25.54
C GLU A 255 12.08 -8.09 -25.45
N THR A 256 10.93 -7.42 -25.25
CA THR A 256 10.90 -5.96 -25.11
C THR A 256 11.79 -5.50 -23.93
N TYR A 257 11.73 -6.22 -22.80
CA TYR A 257 12.59 -5.94 -21.66
C TYR A 257 14.06 -6.22 -21.94
N ALA A 258 14.37 -7.33 -22.66
CA ALA A 258 15.72 -7.65 -23.08
C ALA A 258 16.31 -6.57 -23.98
N ASP A 259 15.55 -6.03 -24.92
CA ASP A 259 15.99 -4.96 -25.80
C ASP A 259 16.28 -3.65 -25.06
N ALA A 260 15.45 -3.31 -24.06
CA ALA A 260 15.70 -2.17 -23.18
C ALA A 260 16.99 -2.34 -22.35
N LEU A 261 17.30 -3.58 -21.93
CA LEU A 261 18.46 -3.89 -21.10
C LEU A 261 19.77 -4.01 -21.90
N ALA A 262 19.69 -4.30 -23.21
CA ALA A 262 20.84 -4.60 -24.06
C ALA A 262 21.93 -3.52 -24.05
N ALA A 263 21.54 -2.24 -23.91
CA ALA A 263 22.47 -1.13 -23.84
C ALA A 263 23.33 -1.09 -22.57
N THR A 264 22.86 -1.73 -21.48
CA THR A 264 23.50 -1.69 -20.16
C THR A 264 24.02 -3.05 -19.71
N ASP A 265 23.39 -4.15 -20.12
CA ASP A 265 23.75 -5.53 -19.77
C ASP A 265 23.37 -6.49 -20.92
N GLU A 266 24.26 -6.60 -21.93
CA GLU A 266 24.06 -7.47 -23.08
C GLU A 266 24.02 -8.96 -22.68
N VAL A 267 24.74 -9.37 -21.63
CA VAL A 267 24.75 -10.76 -21.16
C VAL A 267 23.37 -11.15 -20.59
N ALA A 268 22.76 -10.26 -19.80
CA ALA A 268 21.41 -10.47 -19.31
C ALA A 268 20.40 -10.43 -20.47
N ALA A 269 20.54 -9.52 -21.42
CA ALA A 269 19.66 -9.41 -22.58
C ALA A 269 19.64 -10.71 -23.42
N VAL A 270 20.81 -11.32 -23.68
CA VAL A 270 20.91 -12.60 -24.40
C VAL A 270 20.17 -13.72 -23.65
N ARG A 271 20.33 -13.80 -22.32
CA ARG A 271 19.62 -14.81 -21.51
C ARG A 271 18.09 -14.63 -21.58
N LEU A 272 17.63 -13.39 -21.51
CA LEU A 272 16.20 -13.08 -21.60
C LEU A 272 15.63 -13.45 -22.98
N ARG A 273 16.35 -13.20 -24.07
CA ARG A 273 15.93 -13.61 -25.42
C ARG A 273 15.84 -15.13 -25.55
N GLN A 274 16.75 -15.87 -24.91
CA GLN A 274 16.65 -17.34 -24.83
C GLN A 274 15.43 -17.81 -24.04
N GLU A 275 15.12 -17.14 -22.91
CA GLU A 275 13.92 -17.41 -22.12
C GLU A 275 12.64 -17.15 -22.93
N ALA A 276 12.56 -16.03 -23.67
CA ALA A 276 11.44 -15.71 -24.55
C ALA A 276 11.25 -16.76 -25.66
N HIS A 277 12.37 -17.25 -26.24
CA HIS A 277 12.33 -18.34 -27.21
C HIS A 277 11.77 -19.64 -26.58
N GLY A 278 12.23 -19.98 -25.38
CA GLY A 278 11.70 -21.12 -24.62
C GLY A 278 10.20 -21.01 -24.33
N ALA A 279 9.73 -19.83 -23.95
CA ALA A 279 8.30 -19.59 -23.72
C ALA A 279 7.46 -19.80 -25.00
N ARG A 280 7.94 -19.33 -26.19
CA ARG A 280 7.27 -19.60 -27.46
C ARG A 280 7.24 -21.08 -27.84
N ALA A 281 8.28 -21.83 -27.51
CA ALA A 281 8.33 -23.26 -27.79
C ALA A 281 7.28 -24.06 -27.00
N MET A 282 6.76 -23.53 -25.90
CA MET A 282 5.68 -24.16 -25.11
C MET A 282 4.31 -24.09 -25.80
N LEU A 283 4.18 -23.39 -26.93
CA LEU A 283 2.95 -23.36 -27.75
C LEU A 283 2.79 -24.58 -28.66
N ASN A 284 3.86 -25.36 -28.88
CA ASN A 284 3.90 -26.56 -29.73
C ASN A 284 3.89 -27.82 -28.86
#